data_5dcf7b89a6b1cecaba431c45aef4933e
#
_entry.id   5dcf7b89a6b1cecaba431c45aef4933e
#
_cell.length_a   1.000
_cell.length_b   1.000
_cell.length_c   1.000
_cell.angle_alpha   90.00
_cell.angle_beta   90.00
_cell.angle_gamma   90.00
#
_symmetry.space_group_name_H-M   'P 1'
#
loop_
_entity.id
_entity.type
_entity.pdbx_description
1 polymer ?
#
loop_
_entity_poly.entity_id
_entity_poly.type
_entity_poly.pdbx_seq_one_letter_code
_entity_poly.pdbx_strand_id
1 'polypeptide(L)'
;LFYVENDPETLLTVRVKKHVLGTPVADDVLVYEEKDDSFYLGIDRTRDDRYIVIGIGSTVSSETRYAPADNPETFAVLAPRARDVEYDADHYGGRWVIRTNADEATNFKLVTAPSGATSRRQWTDLVPHRDDVYIEGYELFDGFTAIEERAEALTRVRVLKSDGSDEFVQADEPAYAMGLAMNSEPDTDWLRYGYTSLTTPATTYELDTASGERVLLKQQPVIGYDPSQYV
;
A
#
# COMPACT_ATOMS: atom_id res chain seq x y z
N LEU A 1 12.33 -2.92 19.88
CA LEU A 1 12.47 -3.44 18.54
C LEU A 1 11.48 -4.57 18.32
N PHE A 2 10.78 -4.57 17.17
CA PHE A 2 10.00 -5.72 16.71
C PHE A 2 10.70 -6.37 15.53
N TYR A 3 10.55 -7.69 15.41
CA TYR A 3 11.13 -8.45 14.32
C TYR A 3 10.34 -9.73 14.05
N VAL A 4 10.54 -10.30 12.89
CA VAL A 4 9.93 -11.57 12.48
C VAL A 4 10.94 -12.71 12.65
N GLU A 5 10.43 -13.90 12.99
CA GLU A 5 11.20 -15.13 13.07
C GLU A 5 10.64 -16.14 12.06
N ASN A 6 11.54 -16.70 11.27
CA ASN A 6 11.20 -17.74 10.31
C ASN A 6 11.28 -19.12 10.95
N ASP A 7 10.43 -20.03 10.48
CA ASP A 7 10.59 -21.45 10.71
C ASP A 7 11.89 -21.94 10.06
N PRO A 8 12.77 -22.67 10.77
CA PRO A 8 14.07 -23.06 10.24
C PRO A 8 14.03 -24.11 9.12
N GLU A 9 12.93 -24.85 8.97
CA GLU A 9 12.78 -25.89 7.94
C GLU A 9 12.07 -25.34 6.70
N THR A 10 10.95 -24.63 6.89
CA THR A 10 10.12 -24.11 5.81
C THR A 10 10.53 -22.72 5.32
N LEU A 11 11.30 -21.99 6.14
CA LEU A 11 11.69 -20.59 5.96
C LEU A 11 10.50 -19.61 5.92
N LEU A 12 9.30 -20.08 6.24
CA LEU A 12 8.13 -19.22 6.37
C LEU A 12 8.27 -18.33 7.60
N THR A 13 7.85 -17.09 7.49
CA THR A 13 7.73 -16.19 8.62
C THR A 13 6.56 -16.62 9.49
N VAL A 14 6.81 -17.08 10.71
CA VAL A 14 5.79 -17.69 11.57
C VAL A 14 5.58 -16.96 12.90
N ARG A 15 6.52 -16.10 13.32
CA ARG A 15 6.39 -15.37 14.60
C ARG A 15 6.78 -13.91 14.47
N VAL A 16 6.11 -13.09 15.26
CA VAL A 16 6.52 -11.71 15.56
C VAL A 16 6.98 -11.68 17.02
N LYS A 17 8.17 -11.16 17.26
CA LYS A 17 8.77 -11.01 18.58
C LYS A 17 9.11 -9.55 18.89
N LYS A 18 9.15 -9.22 20.19
CA LYS A 18 9.57 -7.94 20.72
C LYS A 18 10.87 -8.13 21.50
N HIS A 19 11.92 -7.40 21.11
CA HIS A 19 13.21 -7.35 21.77
C HIS A 19 13.38 -6.03 22.50
N VAL A 20 13.93 -6.05 23.70
CA VAL A 20 14.37 -4.87 24.43
C VAL A 20 15.88 -4.73 24.24
N LEU A 21 16.31 -3.62 23.64
CA LEU A 21 17.75 -3.39 23.35
C LEU A 21 18.56 -3.45 24.64
N GLY A 22 19.62 -4.23 24.61
CA GLY A 22 20.51 -4.46 25.76
C GLY A 22 20.15 -5.67 26.62
N THR A 23 19.07 -6.40 26.34
CA THR A 23 18.74 -7.67 26.99
C THR A 23 19.17 -8.87 26.13
N PRO A 24 19.31 -10.07 26.72
CA PRO A 24 19.53 -11.29 25.95
C PRO A 24 18.33 -11.62 25.04
N VAL A 25 18.59 -12.15 23.84
CA VAL A 25 17.56 -12.60 22.89
C VAL A 25 16.64 -13.69 23.48
N ALA A 26 17.15 -14.46 24.47
CA ALA A 26 16.34 -15.46 25.17
C ALA A 26 15.19 -14.86 25.99
N ASP A 27 15.27 -13.56 26.30
CA ASP A 27 14.24 -12.83 27.05
C ASP A 27 13.18 -12.18 26.12
N ASP A 28 13.28 -12.40 24.82
CA ASP A 28 12.37 -11.80 23.83
C ASP A 28 10.95 -12.32 23.99
N VAL A 29 10.01 -11.39 23.90
CA VAL A 29 8.60 -11.68 24.09
C VAL A 29 7.96 -12.08 22.76
N LEU A 30 7.29 -13.24 22.74
CA LEU A 30 6.42 -13.63 21.64
C LEU A 30 5.19 -12.72 21.61
N VAL A 31 5.00 -12.01 20.51
CA VAL A 31 3.87 -11.10 20.28
C VAL A 31 2.73 -11.78 19.53
N TYR A 32 3.09 -12.50 18.47
CA TYR A 32 2.13 -13.23 17.64
C TYR A 32 2.80 -14.46 17.03
N GLU A 33 2.04 -15.54 16.91
CA GLU A 33 2.44 -16.77 16.20
C GLU A 33 1.35 -17.18 15.23
N GLU A 34 1.70 -17.33 13.95
CA GLU A 34 0.84 -17.94 12.94
C GLU A 34 1.13 -19.44 12.89
N LYS A 35 0.08 -20.25 12.99
CA LYS A 35 0.17 -21.71 13.01
C LYS A 35 -0.31 -22.36 11.71
N ASP A 36 -0.97 -21.56 10.87
CA ASP A 36 -1.44 -22.00 9.57
C ASP A 36 -0.34 -21.68 8.53
N ASP A 37 0.27 -22.72 7.98
CA ASP A 37 1.39 -22.62 7.03
C ASP A 37 0.98 -22.09 5.65
N SER A 38 -0.31 -21.86 5.41
CA SER A 38 -0.80 -21.16 4.22
C SER A 38 -0.72 -19.64 4.34
N PHE A 39 -0.36 -19.10 5.50
CA PHE A 39 -0.25 -17.65 5.74
C PHE A 39 1.21 -17.20 5.92
N TYR A 40 1.50 -16.06 5.36
CA TYR A 40 2.74 -15.31 5.54
C TYR A 40 2.49 -14.13 6.47
N LEU A 41 3.45 -13.78 7.31
CA LEU A 41 3.37 -12.57 8.11
C LEU A 41 4.53 -11.61 7.88
N GLY A 42 4.20 -10.33 8.07
CA GLY A 42 5.17 -9.24 8.10
C GLY A 42 4.83 -8.27 9.22
N ILE A 43 5.78 -7.41 9.54
CA ILE A 43 5.60 -6.33 10.50
C ILE A 43 6.05 -5.01 9.88
N ASP A 44 5.27 -3.97 10.10
CA ASP A 44 5.55 -2.63 9.59
C ASP A 44 4.95 -1.56 10.53
N ARG A 45 5.05 -0.29 10.13
CA ARG A 45 4.41 0.85 10.75
C ARG A 45 3.42 1.48 9.77
N THR A 46 2.38 2.10 10.31
CA THR A 46 1.47 2.90 9.50
C THR A 46 2.17 4.16 8.98
N ARG A 47 1.63 4.72 7.92
CA ARG A 47 2.14 5.90 7.22
C ARG A 47 2.38 7.11 8.14
N ASP A 48 1.58 7.26 9.18
CA ASP A 48 1.70 8.32 10.18
C ASP A 48 2.47 7.89 11.45
N ASP A 49 3.14 6.75 11.42
CA ASP A 49 3.90 6.17 12.52
C ASP A 49 3.10 5.93 13.83
N ARG A 50 1.76 6.04 13.79
CA ARG A 50 0.92 5.91 14.99
C ARG A 50 0.71 4.48 15.44
N TYR A 51 0.80 3.54 14.54
CA TYR A 51 0.59 2.13 14.83
C TYR A 51 1.73 1.26 14.29
N ILE A 52 2.02 0.20 15.06
CA ILE A 52 2.76 -0.96 14.55
C ILE A 52 1.71 -1.93 14.03
N VAL A 53 1.92 -2.48 12.83
CA VAL A 53 1.00 -3.38 12.17
C VAL A 53 1.64 -4.73 11.92
N ILE A 54 0.88 -5.80 12.12
CA ILE A 54 1.21 -7.15 11.68
C ILE A 54 0.26 -7.48 10.54
N GLY A 55 0.82 -7.57 9.33
CA GLY A 55 0.11 -8.03 8.14
C GLY A 55 0.19 -9.56 8.05
N ILE A 56 -0.93 -10.22 7.85
CA ILE A 56 -1.05 -11.67 7.73
C ILE A 56 -1.83 -11.94 6.45
N GLY A 57 -1.24 -12.66 5.50
CA GLY A 57 -1.84 -12.89 4.20
C GLY A 57 -1.62 -14.29 3.66
N SER A 58 -2.61 -14.81 2.96
CA SER A 58 -2.53 -15.99 2.11
C SER A 58 -2.88 -15.61 0.68
N THR A 59 -3.00 -16.59 -0.21
CA THR A 59 -3.40 -16.36 -1.61
C THR A 59 -4.80 -15.74 -1.75
N VAL A 60 -5.69 -15.96 -0.78
CA VAL A 60 -7.11 -15.60 -0.90
C VAL A 60 -7.69 -14.94 0.35
N SER A 61 -6.87 -14.64 1.36
CA SER A 61 -7.36 -14.06 2.61
C SER A 61 -6.28 -13.25 3.29
N SER A 62 -6.68 -12.18 3.98
CA SER A 62 -5.75 -11.39 4.78
C SER A 62 -6.34 -10.98 6.13
N GLU A 63 -5.46 -10.59 7.04
CA GLU A 63 -5.78 -10.03 8.35
C GLU A 63 -4.71 -8.99 8.72
N THR A 64 -5.11 -7.86 9.25
CA THR A 64 -4.22 -6.86 9.82
C THR A 64 -4.46 -6.77 11.33
N ARG A 65 -3.38 -6.86 12.10
CA ARG A 65 -3.36 -6.57 13.53
C ARG A 65 -2.58 -5.31 13.79
N TYR A 66 -3.00 -4.50 14.73
CA TYR A 66 -2.37 -3.22 15.03
C TYR A 66 -2.29 -2.94 16.52
N ALA A 67 -1.25 -2.22 16.93
CA ALA A 67 -1.09 -1.68 18.27
C ALA A 67 -0.57 -0.24 18.22
N PRO A 68 -0.93 0.64 19.18
CA PRO A 68 -0.32 1.97 19.25
C PRO A 68 1.20 1.89 19.34
N ALA A 69 1.91 2.68 18.52
CA ALA A 69 3.37 2.62 18.45
C ALA A 69 4.06 3.08 19.76
N ASP A 70 3.41 3.97 20.50
CA ASP A 70 3.89 4.47 21.80
C ASP A 70 3.70 3.48 22.95
N ASN A 71 2.74 2.54 22.83
CA ASN A 71 2.48 1.50 23.83
C ASN A 71 2.00 0.19 23.17
N PRO A 72 2.87 -0.55 22.46
CA PRO A 72 2.50 -1.73 21.67
C PRO A 72 2.41 -3.01 22.52
N GLU A 73 1.52 -3.02 23.52
CA GLU A 73 1.35 -4.17 24.44
C GLU A 73 0.33 -5.18 23.92
N THR A 74 -0.71 -4.71 23.24
CA THR A 74 -1.80 -5.57 22.74
C THR A 74 -2.15 -5.21 21.32
N PHE A 75 -2.13 -6.20 20.43
CA PHE A 75 -2.49 -6.04 19.03
C PHE A 75 -3.97 -6.38 18.82
N ALA A 76 -4.76 -5.35 18.47
CA ALA A 76 -6.14 -5.52 18.07
C ALA A 76 -6.23 -6.02 16.62
N VAL A 77 -7.29 -6.76 16.29
CA VAL A 77 -7.57 -7.16 14.91
C VAL A 77 -8.40 -6.07 14.24
N LEU A 78 -7.94 -5.53 13.10
CA LEU A 78 -8.67 -4.51 12.35
C LEU A 78 -9.96 -5.08 11.74
N ALA A 79 -9.85 -6.27 11.13
CA ALA A 79 -10.98 -7.09 10.76
C ALA A 79 -10.54 -8.57 10.77
N PRO A 80 -11.33 -9.49 11.35
CA PRO A 80 -11.00 -10.90 11.29
C PRO A 80 -10.93 -11.42 9.87
N ARG A 81 -9.95 -12.30 9.62
CA ARG A 81 -9.81 -12.97 8.31
C ARG A 81 -11.08 -13.74 7.96
N ALA A 82 -11.41 -13.72 6.70
CA ALA A 82 -12.48 -14.53 6.14
C ALA A 82 -12.00 -15.09 4.80
N ARG A 83 -12.44 -16.31 4.47
CA ARG A 83 -12.07 -16.91 3.19
C ARG A 83 -12.55 -16.05 2.03
N ASP A 84 -11.71 -15.93 1.02
CA ASP A 84 -11.93 -15.15 -0.21
C ASP A 84 -12.10 -13.62 0.03
N VAL A 85 -11.70 -13.14 1.23
CA VAL A 85 -11.64 -11.72 1.53
C VAL A 85 -10.20 -11.29 1.76
N GLU A 86 -9.74 -10.44 0.89
CA GLU A 86 -8.43 -9.81 0.93
C GLU A 86 -8.58 -8.33 1.30
N TYR A 87 -7.65 -7.84 2.11
CA TYR A 87 -7.50 -6.42 2.34
C TYR A 87 -6.09 -6.07 2.79
N ASP A 88 -5.65 -4.89 2.43
CA ASP A 88 -4.48 -4.20 2.96
C ASP A 88 -4.92 -2.85 3.53
N ALA A 89 -4.27 -2.41 4.58
CA ALA A 89 -4.70 -1.24 5.33
C ALA A 89 -3.51 -0.39 5.76
N ASP A 90 -3.66 0.91 5.63
CA ASP A 90 -2.75 1.88 6.21
C ASP A 90 -3.52 2.95 6.99
N HIS A 91 -2.86 3.60 7.94
CA HIS A 91 -3.46 4.64 8.77
C HIS A 91 -2.79 5.98 8.49
N TYR A 92 -3.64 6.98 8.21
CA TYR A 92 -3.21 8.35 8.02
C TYR A 92 -4.36 9.35 8.29
N GLY A 93 -4.04 10.53 8.77
CA GLY A 93 -5.05 11.57 8.99
C GLY A 93 -6.16 11.17 9.99
N GLY A 94 -5.85 10.29 10.96
CA GLY A 94 -6.78 9.86 12.02
C GLY A 94 -7.78 8.79 11.60
N ARG A 95 -7.56 8.12 10.47
CA ARG A 95 -8.43 7.04 9.98
C ARG A 95 -7.61 5.96 9.27
N TRP A 96 -8.15 4.75 9.22
CA TRP A 96 -7.69 3.71 8.32
C TRP A 96 -8.18 3.99 6.89
N VAL A 97 -7.34 3.75 5.93
CA VAL A 97 -7.71 3.59 4.51
C VAL A 97 -7.38 2.15 4.15
N ILE A 98 -8.31 1.47 3.53
CA ILE A 98 -8.27 0.02 3.33
C ILE A 98 -8.65 -0.28 1.90
N ARG A 99 -7.80 -0.99 1.18
CA ARG A 99 -8.11 -1.58 -0.12
C ARG A 99 -8.64 -2.99 0.14
N THR A 100 -9.78 -3.35 -0.45
CA THR A 100 -10.41 -4.66 -0.19
C THR A 100 -11.27 -5.14 -1.33
N ASN A 101 -11.38 -6.46 -1.46
CA ASN A 101 -12.35 -7.14 -2.34
C ASN A 101 -13.64 -7.57 -1.59
N ALA A 102 -13.82 -7.16 -0.35
CA ALA A 102 -15.01 -7.48 0.44
C ALA A 102 -16.30 -6.97 -0.25
N ASP A 103 -17.43 -7.63 0.09
CA ASP A 103 -18.76 -7.30 -0.41
C ASP A 103 -18.84 -7.36 -1.95
N GLU A 104 -18.29 -8.44 -2.53
CA GLU A 104 -18.29 -8.72 -3.98
C GLU A 104 -17.50 -7.71 -4.82
N ALA A 105 -16.62 -6.92 -4.21
CA ALA A 105 -15.76 -5.96 -4.90
C ALA A 105 -14.57 -6.66 -5.60
N THR A 106 -14.84 -7.48 -6.62
CA THR A 106 -13.86 -8.34 -7.29
C THR A 106 -12.66 -7.60 -7.86
N ASN A 107 -12.83 -6.33 -8.25
CA ASN A 107 -11.78 -5.44 -8.73
C ASN A 107 -11.24 -4.51 -7.63
N PHE A 108 -11.51 -4.83 -6.38
CA PHE A 108 -11.21 -4.05 -5.19
C PHE A 108 -11.95 -2.70 -5.14
N LYS A 109 -11.99 -2.17 -3.94
CA LYS A 109 -12.48 -0.82 -3.60
C LYS A 109 -11.60 -0.24 -2.50
N LEU A 110 -11.63 1.08 -2.30
CA LEU A 110 -11.09 1.71 -1.11
C LEU A 110 -12.20 2.05 -0.13
N VAL A 111 -11.97 1.71 1.12
CA VAL A 111 -12.87 2.07 2.23
C VAL A 111 -12.10 2.79 3.31
N THR A 112 -12.78 3.51 4.18
CA THR A 112 -12.23 4.11 5.38
C THR A 112 -12.83 3.50 6.63
N ALA A 113 -12.08 3.53 7.73
CA ALA A 113 -12.56 3.12 9.04
C ALA A 113 -11.99 4.02 10.15
N PRO A 114 -12.68 4.17 11.29
CA PRO A 114 -12.16 4.87 12.45
C PRO A 114 -10.88 4.21 12.98
N SER A 115 -9.99 4.99 13.62
CA SER A 115 -8.71 4.49 14.17
C SER A 115 -8.86 3.29 15.10
N GLY A 116 -9.96 3.20 15.86
CA GLY A 116 -10.26 2.07 16.76
C GLY A 116 -11.11 0.96 16.12
N ALA A 117 -11.19 0.87 14.78
CA ALA A 117 -11.98 -0.15 14.11
C ALA A 117 -11.48 -1.57 14.40
N THR A 118 -12.42 -2.50 14.58
CA THR A 118 -12.16 -3.93 14.82
C THR A 118 -13.09 -4.83 14.00
N SER A 119 -13.84 -4.25 13.06
CA SER A 119 -14.82 -4.97 12.26
C SER A 119 -15.08 -4.29 10.93
N ARG A 120 -15.26 -5.09 9.87
CA ARG A 120 -15.69 -4.62 8.54
C ARG A 120 -17.01 -3.84 8.54
N ARG A 121 -17.85 -4.00 9.54
CA ARG A 121 -19.11 -3.24 9.71
C ARG A 121 -18.87 -1.74 9.91
N GLN A 122 -17.64 -1.34 10.24
CA GLN A 122 -17.24 0.05 10.47
C GLN A 122 -16.61 0.67 9.22
N TRP A 123 -16.54 -0.08 8.12
CA TRP A 123 -15.98 0.37 6.85
C TRP A 123 -17.01 1.17 6.05
N THR A 124 -16.54 2.25 5.46
CA THR A 124 -17.35 3.14 4.60
C THR A 124 -16.60 3.38 3.30
N ASP A 125 -17.29 3.27 2.17
CA ASP A 125 -16.66 3.44 0.87
C ASP A 125 -16.03 4.84 0.71
N LEU A 126 -14.78 4.88 0.31
CA LEU A 126 -14.03 6.05 -0.14
C LEU A 126 -14.02 6.10 -1.66
N VAL A 127 -13.65 5.00 -2.30
CA VAL A 127 -13.73 4.76 -3.73
C VAL A 127 -14.51 3.47 -3.94
N PRO A 128 -15.75 3.54 -4.43
CA PRO A 128 -16.56 2.35 -4.62
C PRO A 128 -15.99 1.44 -5.71
N HIS A 129 -16.37 0.17 -5.63
CA HIS A 129 -16.04 -0.84 -6.63
C HIS A 129 -16.57 -0.44 -8.02
N ARG A 130 -15.79 -0.77 -9.04
CA ARG A 130 -16.15 -0.64 -10.46
C ARG A 130 -15.78 -1.92 -11.21
N ASP A 131 -16.67 -2.42 -12.06
CA ASP A 131 -16.45 -3.65 -12.83
C ASP A 131 -15.36 -3.51 -13.91
N ASP A 132 -15.15 -2.28 -14.38
CA ASP A 132 -14.22 -1.93 -15.46
C ASP A 132 -12.86 -1.40 -14.98
N VAL A 133 -12.66 -1.27 -13.67
CA VAL A 133 -11.43 -0.74 -13.08
C VAL A 133 -10.96 -1.58 -11.91
N TYR A 134 -9.74 -2.08 -12.00
CA TYR A 134 -9.06 -2.80 -10.92
C TYR A 134 -8.18 -1.83 -10.13
N ILE A 135 -8.35 -1.76 -8.82
CA ILE A 135 -7.46 -0.98 -7.94
C ILE A 135 -6.28 -1.85 -7.54
N GLU A 136 -5.08 -1.48 -7.97
CA GLU A 136 -3.85 -2.23 -7.68
C GLU A 136 -3.22 -1.83 -6.34
N GLY A 137 -3.25 -0.54 -6.01
CA GLY A 137 -2.63 -0.02 -4.80
C GLY A 137 -3.02 1.42 -4.53
N TYR A 138 -2.51 1.94 -3.43
CA TYR A 138 -2.70 3.35 -3.07
C TYR A 138 -1.57 3.84 -2.16
N GLU A 139 -1.37 5.16 -2.12
CA GLU A 139 -0.52 5.85 -1.14
C GLU A 139 -1.22 7.08 -0.57
N LEU A 140 -0.96 7.36 0.71
CA LEU A 140 -1.63 8.40 1.47
C LEU A 140 -0.71 9.62 1.64
N PHE A 141 -1.27 10.81 1.40
CA PHE A 141 -0.61 12.09 1.58
C PHE A 141 -1.53 13.06 2.33
N ASP A 142 -1.00 14.15 2.84
CA ASP A 142 -1.79 15.16 3.58
C ASP A 142 -2.92 15.74 2.73
N GLY A 143 -2.61 16.12 1.49
CA GLY A 143 -3.55 16.78 0.59
C GLY A 143 -4.36 15.86 -0.32
N PHE A 144 -3.93 14.60 -0.49
CA PHE A 144 -4.51 13.69 -1.48
C PHE A 144 -4.24 12.21 -1.18
N THR A 145 -4.92 11.35 -1.89
CA THR A 145 -4.62 9.90 -1.99
C THR A 145 -4.25 9.60 -3.43
N ALA A 146 -3.08 9.02 -3.66
CA ALA A 146 -2.68 8.51 -4.96
C ALA A 146 -3.16 7.06 -5.08
N ILE A 147 -3.82 6.72 -6.19
CA ILE A 147 -4.42 5.41 -6.43
C ILE A 147 -3.87 4.85 -7.73
N GLU A 148 -3.30 3.66 -7.67
CA GLU A 148 -2.88 2.91 -8.84
C GLU A 148 -4.03 2.06 -9.34
N GLU A 149 -4.47 2.31 -10.56
CA GLU A 149 -5.62 1.66 -11.18
C GLU A 149 -5.21 0.98 -12.49
N ARG A 150 -5.89 -0.11 -12.83
CA ARG A 150 -5.84 -0.71 -14.17
C ARG A 150 -7.22 -0.63 -14.83
N ALA A 151 -7.27 -0.05 -16.02
CA ALA A 151 -8.45 0.01 -16.85
C ALA A 151 -8.05 -0.05 -18.33
N GLU A 152 -8.87 -0.66 -19.16
CA GLU A 152 -8.61 -0.78 -20.61
C GLU A 152 -7.21 -1.33 -20.94
N ALA A 153 -6.72 -2.27 -20.12
CA ALA A 153 -5.39 -2.88 -20.18
C ALA A 153 -4.19 -1.94 -19.90
N LEU A 154 -4.43 -0.72 -19.45
CA LEU A 154 -3.41 0.24 -19.06
C LEU A 154 -3.42 0.47 -17.55
N THR A 155 -2.22 0.58 -16.96
CA THR A 155 -2.05 1.06 -15.59
C THR A 155 -2.01 2.59 -15.60
N ARG A 156 -2.69 3.21 -14.65
CA ARG A 156 -2.77 4.66 -14.51
C ARG A 156 -2.74 5.06 -13.04
N VAL A 157 -2.34 6.28 -12.77
CA VAL A 157 -2.33 6.85 -11.44
C VAL A 157 -3.41 7.93 -11.36
N ARG A 158 -4.30 7.79 -10.37
CA ARG A 158 -5.35 8.75 -10.05
C ARG A 158 -4.98 9.49 -8.77
N VAL A 159 -5.10 10.80 -8.77
CA VAL A 159 -4.92 11.67 -7.62
C VAL A 159 -6.30 12.07 -7.11
N LEU A 160 -6.70 11.55 -5.96
CA LEU A 160 -7.96 11.90 -5.29
C LEU A 160 -7.67 12.93 -4.21
N LYS A 161 -8.09 14.17 -4.42
CA LYS A 161 -7.85 15.30 -3.49
C LYS A 161 -8.80 15.27 -2.31
N SER A 162 -8.41 15.93 -1.22
CA SER A 162 -9.19 15.98 0.03
C SER A 162 -10.55 16.68 -0.13
N ASP A 163 -10.73 17.53 -1.13
CA ASP A 163 -12.01 18.17 -1.47
C ASP A 163 -12.96 17.25 -2.25
N GLY A 164 -12.52 16.04 -2.59
CA GLY A 164 -13.27 15.04 -3.36
C GLY A 164 -13.11 15.17 -4.87
N SER A 165 -12.38 16.15 -5.37
CA SER A 165 -12.00 16.22 -6.78
C SER A 165 -10.92 15.19 -7.10
N ASP A 166 -10.89 14.74 -8.35
CA ASP A 166 -9.86 13.80 -8.79
C ASP A 166 -9.39 14.08 -10.22
N GLU A 167 -8.15 13.67 -10.48
CA GLU A 167 -7.52 13.77 -11.78
C GLU A 167 -6.59 12.60 -12.04
N PHE A 168 -6.31 12.29 -13.30
CA PHE A 168 -5.35 11.28 -13.70
C PHE A 168 -4.02 11.92 -14.10
N VAL A 169 -2.93 11.28 -13.69
CA VAL A 169 -1.60 11.61 -14.21
C VAL A 169 -1.61 11.38 -15.71
N GLN A 170 -1.21 12.40 -16.47
CA GLN A 170 -1.23 12.35 -17.93
C GLN A 170 -0.09 11.48 -18.47
N ALA A 171 -0.44 10.60 -19.42
CA ALA A 171 0.51 9.82 -20.19
C ALA A 171 0.85 10.52 -21.50
N ASP A 172 2.11 10.40 -21.94
CA ASP A 172 2.58 11.02 -23.19
C ASP A 172 2.29 10.14 -24.42
N GLU A 173 2.00 8.85 -24.20
CA GLU A 173 1.86 7.85 -25.28
C GLU A 173 0.57 7.05 -25.08
N PRO A 174 -0.01 6.50 -26.15
CA PRO A 174 -1.26 5.74 -26.07
C PRO A 174 -1.13 4.36 -25.44
N ALA A 175 0.09 3.80 -25.40
CA ALA A 175 0.39 2.50 -24.80
C ALA A 175 1.60 2.64 -23.88
N TYR A 176 1.40 2.46 -22.60
CA TYR A 176 2.40 2.68 -21.54
C TYR A 176 2.13 1.79 -20.33
N ALA A 177 3.09 1.76 -19.43
CA ALA A 177 2.90 1.33 -18.04
C ALA A 177 3.28 2.49 -17.11
N MET A 178 2.42 2.75 -16.14
CA MET A 178 2.58 3.78 -15.12
C MET A 178 2.23 3.18 -13.76
N GLY A 179 2.95 3.57 -12.71
CA GLY A 179 2.67 3.09 -11.36
C GLY A 179 3.29 3.99 -10.31
N LEU A 180 2.83 3.86 -9.07
CA LEU A 180 3.40 4.57 -7.94
C LEU A 180 4.87 4.16 -7.74
N ALA A 181 5.74 5.11 -7.46
CA ALA A 181 7.11 4.87 -7.06
C ALA A 181 7.24 5.06 -5.54
N MET A 182 8.45 5.04 -5.01
CA MET A 182 8.66 5.24 -3.58
C MET A 182 8.38 6.70 -3.19
N ASN A 183 7.38 6.92 -2.35
CA ASN A 183 6.96 8.20 -1.79
C ASN A 183 7.06 8.14 -0.26
N SER A 184 8.23 8.35 0.31
CA SER A 184 8.47 8.19 1.74
C SER A 184 7.82 9.27 2.59
N GLU A 185 7.73 10.50 2.07
CA GLU A 185 7.22 11.66 2.78
C GLU A 185 5.75 11.91 2.45
N PRO A 186 4.83 11.83 3.42
CA PRO A 186 3.42 12.11 3.19
C PRO A 186 3.07 13.61 3.19
N ASP A 187 3.86 14.44 3.88
CA ASP A 187 3.68 15.90 3.98
C ASP A 187 4.32 16.58 2.77
N THR A 188 3.73 16.37 1.60
CA THR A 188 4.20 16.95 0.34
C THR A 188 3.08 16.99 -0.70
N ASP A 189 3.14 17.95 -1.61
CA ASP A 189 2.29 17.99 -2.81
C ASP A 189 2.91 17.22 -3.99
N TRP A 190 4.13 16.72 -3.85
CA TRP A 190 4.85 16.01 -4.89
C TRP A 190 4.56 14.51 -4.86
N LEU A 191 4.07 14.00 -5.99
CA LEU A 191 3.82 12.58 -6.23
C LEU A 191 4.90 12.00 -7.14
N ARG A 192 5.65 11.02 -6.64
CA ARG A 192 6.62 10.29 -7.44
C ARG A 192 5.98 9.07 -8.09
N TYR A 193 6.18 8.91 -9.40
CA TYR A 193 5.66 7.78 -10.16
C TYR A 193 6.65 7.30 -11.21
N GLY A 194 6.53 6.02 -11.57
CA GLY A 194 7.25 5.37 -12.65
C GLY A 194 6.46 5.42 -13.96
N TYR A 195 7.17 5.55 -15.07
CA TYR A 195 6.59 5.52 -16.40
C TYR A 195 7.52 4.78 -17.37
N THR A 196 6.95 3.99 -18.24
CA THR A 196 7.67 3.37 -19.36
C THR A 196 6.71 3.06 -20.50
N SER A 197 7.24 2.99 -21.73
CA SER A 197 6.49 2.55 -22.90
C SER A 197 7.36 1.66 -23.80
N LEU A 198 6.86 1.31 -24.98
CA LEU A 198 7.67 0.62 -26.00
C LEU A 198 8.76 1.52 -26.58
N THR A 199 8.59 2.84 -26.51
CA THR A 199 9.48 3.85 -27.05
C THR A 199 10.16 4.71 -25.99
N THR A 200 9.67 4.69 -24.73
CA THR A 200 10.25 5.44 -23.60
C THR A 200 10.88 4.49 -22.59
N PRO A 201 12.20 4.60 -22.34
CA PRO A 201 12.88 3.84 -21.29
C PRO A 201 12.27 4.08 -19.90
N ALA A 202 12.49 3.16 -18.96
CA ALA A 202 12.01 3.31 -17.58
C ALA A 202 12.43 4.67 -17.01
N THR A 203 11.44 5.44 -16.62
CA THR A 203 11.55 6.84 -16.21
C THR A 203 10.86 7.06 -14.87
N THR A 204 11.46 7.85 -13.99
CA THR A 204 10.87 8.30 -12.75
C THR A 204 10.60 9.80 -12.84
N TYR A 205 9.36 10.17 -12.57
CA TYR A 205 8.90 11.55 -12.52
C TYR A 205 8.43 11.93 -11.11
N GLU A 206 8.43 13.21 -10.82
CA GLU A 206 7.63 13.83 -9.77
C GLU A 206 6.61 14.77 -10.41
N LEU A 207 5.38 14.73 -9.90
CA LEU A 207 4.26 15.61 -10.25
C LEU A 207 3.88 16.43 -9.03
N ASP A 208 3.93 17.74 -9.12
CA ASP A 208 3.27 18.64 -8.17
C ASP A 208 1.76 18.58 -8.43
N THR A 209 1.02 17.98 -7.50
CA THR A 209 -0.43 17.77 -7.61
C THR A 209 -1.23 19.07 -7.45
N ALA A 210 -0.62 20.15 -6.97
CA ALA A 210 -1.24 21.47 -6.85
C ALA A 210 -1.13 22.29 -8.13
N SER A 211 0.05 22.32 -8.77
CA SER A 211 0.31 23.10 -9.97
C SER A 211 0.21 22.31 -11.27
N GLY A 212 0.35 21.00 -11.22
CA GLY A 212 0.47 20.13 -12.39
C GLY A 212 1.89 20.13 -13.01
N GLU A 213 2.87 20.74 -12.36
CA GLU A 213 4.27 20.70 -12.80
C GLU A 213 4.82 19.29 -12.72
N ARG A 214 5.46 18.82 -13.82
CA ARG A 214 6.10 17.50 -13.90
C ARG A 214 7.60 17.65 -14.06
N VAL A 215 8.36 17.02 -13.18
CA VAL A 215 9.82 17.02 -13.17
C VAL A 215 10.35 15.62 -13.46
N LEU A 216 11.25 15.53 -14.44
CA LEU A 216 12.02 14.31 -14.71
C LEU A 216 13.12 14.15 -13.65
N LEU A 217 13.04 13.09 -12.84
CA LEU A 217 14.08 12.78 -11.86
C LEU A 217 15.17 11.88 -12.46
N LYS A 218 14.75 10.82 -13.15
CA LYS A 218 15.66 9.84 -13.70
C LYS A 218 15.04 9.14 -14.90
N GLN A 219 15.85 8.93 -15.93
CA GLN A 219 15.53 8.01 -17.02
C GLN A 219 16.66 6.99 -17.16
N GLN A 220 16.30 5.73 -17.39
CA GLN A 220 17.27 4.67 -17.61
C GLN A 220 18.08 4.97 -18.89
N PRO A 221 19.42 5.04 -18.80
CA PRO A 221 20.24 5.21 -19.99
C PRO A 221 20.21 3.94 -20.84
N VAL A 222 19.96 4.08 -22.13
CA VAL A 222 19.99 3.00 -23.12
C VAL A 222 21.00 3.35 -24.19
N ILE A 223 22.01 2.50 -24.37
CA ILE A 223 23.09 2.73 -25.36
C ILE A 223 22.51 2.68 -26.76
N GLY A 224 22.75 3.72 -27.53
CA GLY A 224 22.29 3.83 -28.95
C GLY A 224 20.80 4.20 -29.08
N TYR A 225 20.12 4.51 -27.99
CA TYR A 225 18.74 4.99 -28.02
C TYR A 225 18.71 6.46 -28.50
N ASP A 226 17.87 6.70 -29.51
CA ASP A 226 17.52 8.03 -29.99
C ASP A 226 15.99 8.10 -30.13
N PRO A 227 15.30 8.86 -29.23
CA PRO A 227 13.84 8.91 -29.20
C PRO A 227 13.21 9.41 -30.51
N SER A 228 13.95 10.16 -31.32
CA SER A 228 13.45 10.68 -32.60
C SER A 228 13.28 9.59 -33.68
N GLN A 229 13.81 8.39 -33.45
CA GLN A 229 13.71 7.24 -34.35
C GLN A 229 12.50 6.35 -34.07
N TYR A 230 11.74 6.63 -33.01
CA TYR A 230 10.56 5.85 -32.60
C TYR A 230 9.28 6.68 -32.74
N VAL A 231 8.21 6.03 -33.16
CA VAL A 231 6.89 6.65 -33.38
C VAL A 231 5.83 5.89 -32.60
#